data_c2676332b335ba1449ca7ae73f1ce4e9
#
_entry.id   c2676332b335ba1449ca7ae73f1ce4e9
#
_cell.length_a   1.000
_cell.length_b   1.000
_cell.length_c   1.000
_cell.angle_alpha   90.00
_cell.angle_beta   90.00
_cell.angle_gamma   90.00
#
_symmetry.space_group_name_H-M   'P 1'
#
loop_
_entity.id
_entity.type
_entity.pdbx_description
1 polymer ?
#
loop_
_entity_poly.entity_id
_entity_poly.type
_entity_poly.pdbx_seq_one_letter_code
_entity_poly.pdbx_strand_id
1 'polypeptide(L)'
;VPDNRFVPPKSTVEVLEAVPDSVLRRLQQYSGQLATEAVRAMEERLPFFAELEASQRASVQLVVQTAVVNFVEWMRDPQSNVSYTAQAFEVVPQDLRRRIALRQSVEMVRVTMEFFEEVVPLLARSEEQLTALTAGILRYSRDLAFAAASAYADQAEARGAWDTRMEANVVDAVVRGDVGPELQSQAAALNWDATAPATVIVGLPRPDRIDLASDDVHDVVRRNGRAALSDVHGTWLVAIVSGALAPTDRFLADMMSVFADGPVVVGPTATTLASAHRSATEAIAGMNAVAGWSGAPRPVSARELLPERALLGDVSAIAALETEVMRPLADAGPALTETLDAYLDSGGAIEACARKLFVHPNTVRYRLRRIADFTGRDPTLPRDAYVLRVAVTVGRLGRHPYQTSTVNIIDPARSALRPAALNSQLDRA
;
A
#
# COMPACT_ATOMS: atom_id res chain seq x y z
N VAL A 1 54.74 -3.78 45.41
CA VAL A 1 53.91 -3.47 44.27
C VAL A 1 53.04 -4.70 44.06
N PRO A 2 51.70 -4.64 44.23
CA PRO A 2 50.87 -5.80 43.95
C PRO A 2 50.91 -6.09 42.43
N ASP A 3 51.18 -7.34 42.10
CA ASP A 3 51.22 -7.86 40.72
C ASP A 3 49.81 -7.80 40.10
N ASN A 4 49.56 -6.71 39.36
CA ASN A 4 48.28 -6.45 38.73
C ASN A 4 48.21 -7.16 37.34
N ARG A 5 48.42 -8.47 37.35
CA ARG A 5 48.19 -9.30 36.14
C ARG A 5 46.68 -9.45 35.96
N PHE A 6 46.20 -9.03 34.83
CA PHE A 6 44.83 -9.32 34.39
C PHE A 6 44.70 -10.86 34.27
N VAL A 7 44.02 -11.47 35.23
CA VAL A 7 43.62 -12.89 35.13
C VAL A 7 42.33 -12.91 34.34
N PRO A 8 42.27 -13.53 33.16
CA PRO A 8 41.03 -13.61 32.43
C PRO A 8 39.96 -14.28 33.30
N PRO A 9 38.73 -13.73 33.36
CA PRO A 9 37.66 -14.34 34.13
C PRO A 9 37.43 -15.79 33.66
N LYS A 10 37.09 -16.68 34.59
CA LYS A 10 36.62 -18.05 34.25
C LYS A 10 35.59 -17.96 33.14
N SER A 11 35.59 -18.92 32.22
CA SER A 11 34.57 -18.94 31.18
C SER A 11 33.17 -18.94 31.83
N THR A 12 32.20 -18.30 31.22
CA THR A 12 30.84 -18.23 31.79
C THR A 12 30.23 -19.59 32.05
N VAL A 13 30.64 -20.62 31.27
CA VAL A 13 30.25 -22.02 31.45
C VAL A 13 30.81 -22.58 32.74
N GLU A 14 32.10 -22.38 33.04
CA GLU A 14 32.71 -22.80 34.30
C GLU A 14 32.11 -22.13 35.55
N VAL A 15 31.62 -20.90 35.41
CA VAL A 15 30.90 -20.20 36.51
C VAL A 15 29.54 -20.84 36.76
N LEU A 16 28.80 -21.23 35.69
CA LEU A 16 27.48 -21.84 35.81
C LEU A 16 27.51 -23.25 36.39
N GLU A 17 28.61 -24.02 36.17
CA GLU A 17 28.81 -25.34 36.76
C GLU A 17 28.90 -25.34 38.30
N ALA A 18 29.08 -24.18 38.93
CA ALA A 18 29.07 -24.02 40.37
C ALA A 18 27.69 -24.20 41.02
N VAL A 19 26.62 -24.26 40.23
CA VAL A 19 25.24 -24.47 40.74
C VAL A 19 24.95 -25.95 40.85
N PRO A 20 24.78 -26.52 42.07
CA PRO A 20 24.47 -27.92 42.25
C PRO A 20 23.09 -28.28 41.71
N ASP A 21 22.95 -29.50 41.16
CA ASP A 21 21.66 -30.00 40.65
C ASP A 21 20.56 -30.01 41.72
N SER A 22 20.91 -30.05 43.01
CA SER A 22 19.95 -29.92 44.12
C SER A 22 19.28 -28.53 44.17
N VAL A 23 19.98 -27.48 43.77
CA VAL A 23 19.43 -26.11 43.67
C VAL A 23 18.54 -26.01 42.46
N LEU A 24 18.94 -26.55 41.32
CA LEU A 24 18.16 -26.57 40.09
C LEU A 24 16.86 -27.38 40.26
N ARG A 25 16.94 -28.55 40.93
CA ARG A 25 15.71 -29.33 41.27
C ARG A 25 14.77 -28.58 42.17
N ARG A 26 15.26 -27.80 43.14
CA ARG A 26 14.43 -26.98 44.01
C ARG A 26 13.75 -25.87 43.20
N LEU A 27 14.47 -25.18 42.31
CA LEU A 27 13.95 -24.18 41.42
C LEU A 27 12.80 -24.74 40.56
N GLN A 28 13.00 -25.94 40.03
CA GLN A 28 11.99 -26.67 39.27
C GLN A 28 10.76 -27.05 40.11
N GLN A 29 10.94 -27.48 41.34
CA GLN A 29 9.82 -27.77 42.26
C GLN A 29 8.98 -26.54 42.62
N TYR A 30 9.63 -25.36 42.73
CA TYR A 30 8.97 -24.11 43.03
C TYR A 30 8.48 -23.37 41.78
N SER A 31 8.60 -23.92 40.58
CA SER A 31 8.29 -23.23 39.33
C SER A 31 6.85 -22.67 39.29
N GLY A 32 5.87 -23.42 39.77
CA GLY A 32 4.47 -22.97 39.84
C GLY A 32 4.27 -21.83 40.83
N GLN A 33 4.96 -21.88 41.99
CA GLN A 33 4.92 -20.83 43.00
C GLN A 33 5.58 -19.55 42.56
N LEU A 34 6.75 -19.68 41.92
CA LEU A 34 7.47 -18.57 41.29
C LEU A 34 6.64 -17.91 40.17
N ALA A 35 5.96 -18.71 39.35
CA ALA A 35 5.06 -18.19 38.33
C ALA A 35 3.88 -17.41 38.91
N THR A 36 3.32 -17.89 40.04
CA THR A 36 2.22 -17.19 40.72
C THR A 36 2.67 -15.82 41.27
N GLU A 37 3.84 -15.77 41.89
CA GLU A 37 4.39 -14.50 42.41
C GLU A 37 4.81 -13.55 41.30
N ALA A 38 5.33 -14.05 40.18
CA ALA A 38 5.62 -13.23 39.00
C ALA A 38 4.36 -12.62 38.38
N VAL A 39 3.29 -13.40 38.28
CA VAL A 39 1.96 -12.88 37.83
C VAL A 39 1.43 -11.83 38.79
N ARG A 40 1.59 -12.01 40.11
CA ARG A 40 1.23 -11.02 41.10
C ARG A 40 2.04 -9.72 40.92
N ALA A 41 3.36 -9.80 40.68
CA ALA A 41 4.17 -8.65 40.38
C ALA A 41 3.71 -7.91 39.10
N MET A 42 3.21 -8.64 38.10
CA MET A 42 2.59 -8.02 36.91
C MET A 42 1.26 -7.30 37.25
N GLU A 43 0.40 -7.92 38.07
CA GLU A 43 -0.85 -7.29 38.52
C GLU A 43 -0.60 -5.98 39.28
N GLU A 44 0.44 -5.93 40.10
CA GLU A 44 0.81 -4.74 40.89
C GLU A 44 1.48 -3.63 40.04
N ARG A 45 2.26 -3.99 39.03
CA ARG A 45 3.09 -3.06 38.27
C ARG A 45 2.50 -2.64 36.91
N LEU A 46 1.56 -3.43 36.35
CA LEU A 46 1.00 -3.23 35.02
C LEU A 46 -0.53 -3.06 35.09
N PRO A 47 -1.06 -1.83 35.03
CA PRO A 47 -2.50 -1.59 35.15
C PRO A 47 -3.34 -2.39 34.15
N PHE A 48 -2.90 -2.52 32.88
CA PHE A 48 -3.60 -3.28 31.85
C PHE A 48 -3.68 -4.77 32.16
N PHE A 49 -2.72 -5.32 32.90
CA PHE A 49 -2.70 -6.74 33.26
C PHE A 49 -3.78 -7.09 34.30
N ALA A 50 -4.08 -6.17 35.21
CA ALA A 50 -5.15 -6.32 36.18
C ALA A 50 -6.55 -6.37 35.51
N GLU A 51 -6.70 -5.78 34.31
CA GLU A 51 -7.93 -5.78 33.52
C GLU A 51 -8.14 -7.07 32.69
N LEU A 52 -7.13 -7.95 32.63
CA LEU A 52 -7.23 -9.22 31.90
C LEU A 52 -8.20 -10.19 32.60
N GLU A 53 -8.87 -11.02 31.81
CA GLU A 53 -9.71 -12.09 32.32
C GLU A 53 -8.91 -13.16 33.08
N ALA A 54 -9.53 -13.87 34.03
CA ALA A 54 -8.86 -14.90 34.81
C ALA A 54 -8.23 -16.01 33.93
N SER A 55 -8.89 -16.39 32.83
CA SER A 55 -8.38 -17.35 31.84
C SER A 55 -7.09 -16.87 31.16
N GLN A 56 -7.00 -15.59 30.87
CA GLN A 56 -5.83 -14.94 30.23
C GLN A 56 -4.65 -14.87 31.20
N ARG A 57 -4.91 -14.48 32.45
CA ARG A 57 -3.88 -14.48 33.51
C ARG A 57 -3.35 -15.89 33.78
N ALA A 58 -4.22 -16.92 33.80
CA ALA A 58 -3.80 -18.30 33.91
C ALA A 58 -2.91 -18.76 32.75
N SER A 59 -3.20 -18.30 31.52
CA SER A 59 -2.34 -18.58 30.36
C SER A 59 -0.96 -17.94 30.49
N VAL A 60 -0.88 -16.69 30.97
CA VAL A 60 0.40 -16.03 31.25
C VAL A 60 1.16 -16.76 32.35
N GLN A 61 0.50 -17.21 33.42
CA GLN A 61 1.11 -17.98 34.48
C GLN A 61 1.76 -19.28 33.96
N LEU A 62 1.08 -19.97 33.05
CA LEU A 62 1.61 -21.19 32.42
C LEU A 62 2.87 -20.89 31.59
N VAL A 63 2.87 -19.77 30.82
CA VAL A 63 4.03 -19.33 30.05
C VAL A 63 5.22 -19.03 30.97
N VAL A 64 4.98 -18.31 32.09
CA VAL A 64 6.04 -18.00 33.07
C VAL A 64 6.56 -19.28 33.72
N GLN A 65 5.68 -20.23 34.09
CA GLN A 65 6.08 -21.52 34.65
C GLN A 65 6.96 -22.32 33.67
N THR A 66 6.60 -22.34 32.40
CA THR A 66 7.38 -22.99 31.34
C THR A 66 8.74 -22.30 31.19
N ALA A 67 8.81 -20.97 31.26
CA ALA A 67 10.08 -20.25 31.22
C ALA A 67 11.02 -20.60 32.37
N VAL A 68 10.50 -20.84 33.58
CA VAL A 68 11.30 -21.32 34.72
C VAL A 68 11.85 -22.72 34.48
N VAL A 69 11.03 -23.63 33.94
CA VAL A 69 11.49 -24.99 33.61
C VAL A 69 12.59 -24.94 32.53
N ASN A 70 12.39 -24.15 31.49
CA ASN A 70 13.38 -23.97 30.42
C ASN A 70 14.68 -23.32 30.92
N PHE A 71 14.58 -22.38 31.89
CA PHE A 71 15.78 -21.82 32.55
C PHE A 71 16.58 -22.91 33.29
N VAL A 72 15.92 -23.81 34.04
CA VAL A 72 16.55 -24.91 34.73
C VAL A 72 17.22 -25.88 33.76
N GLU A 73 16.59 -26.22 32.66
CA GLU A 73 17.15 -27.08 31.62
C GLU A 73 18.38 -26.44 30.96
N TRP A 74 18.27 -25.15 30.63
CA TRP A 74 19.39 -24.39 30.08
C TRP A 74 20.58 -24.29 31.06
N MET A 75 20.32 -24.11 32.36
CA MET A 75 21.38 -24.10 33.38
C MET A 75 22.12 -25.46 33.48
N ARG A 76 21.49 -26.57 33.10
CA ARG A 76 22.13 -27.88 33.02
C ARG A 76 23.01 -28.05 31.79
N ASP A 77 22.65 -27.42 30.69
CA ASP A 77 23.38 -27.37 29.42
C ASP A 77 23.41 -25.99 28.82
N PRO A 78 24.29 -25.10 29.29
CA PRO A 78 24.36 -23.72 28.84
C PRO A 78 24.82 -23.53 27.38
N GLN A 79 25.23 -24.61 26.71
CA GLN A 79 25.59 -24.59 25.28
C GLN A 79 24.43 -25.00 24.40
N SER A 80 23.35 -25.53 24.96
CA SER A 80 22.12 -25.79 24.22
C SER A 80 21.47 -24.45 23.75
N ASN A 81 20.99 -24.47 22.51
CA ASN A 81 20.44 -23.29 21.89
C ASN A 81 19.15 -22.86 22.65
N VAL A 82 19.05 -21.58 23.04
CA VAL A 82 17.87 -20.96 23.72
C VAL A 82 16.60 -20.99 22.84
N SER A 83 16.62 -21.67 21.69
CA SER A 83 15.47 -21.90 20.81
C SER A 83 14.21 -22.43 21.52
N TYR A 84 14.40 -23.14 22.65
CA TYR A 84 13.26 -23.61 23.47
C TYR A 84 12.43 -22.45 24.10
N THR A 85 13.00 -21.26 24.24
CA THR A 85 12.31 -20.08 24.75
C THR A 85 11.42 -19.41 23.71
N ALA A 86 11.74 -19.49 22.42
CA ALA A 86 10.83 -19.06 21.35
C ALA A 86 9.55 -19.92 21.34
N GLN A 87 9.68 -21.23 21.62
CA GLN A 87 8.52 -22.14 21.77
C GLN A 87 7.61 -21.77 22.96
N ALA A 88 8.13 -21.17 24.03
CA ALA A 88 7.30 -20.68 25.13
C ALA A 88 6.32 -19.57 24.68
N PHE A 89 6.70 -18.78 23.67
CA PHE A 89 5.80 -17.77 23.07
C PHE A 89 4.79 -18.41 22.10
N GLU A 90 5.05 -19.58 21.54
CA GLU A 90 4.08 -20.33 20.72
C GLU A 90 2.93 -20.90 21.57
N VAL A 91 3.16 -21.17 22.85
CA VAL A 91 2.15 -21.67 23.81
C VAL A 91 1.11 -20.58 24.16
N VAL A 92 1.40 -19.29 23.88
CA VAL A 92 0.45 -18.21 24.09
C VAL A 92 -0.77 -18.40 23.17
N PRO A 93 -2.00 -18.55 23.71
CA PRO A 93 -3.21 -18.70 22.91
C PRO A 93 -3.37 -17.58 21.89
N GLN A 94 -3.85 -17.91 20.69
CA GLN A 94 -4.02 -16.92 19.60
C GLN A 94 -4.90 -15.74 20.02
N ASP A 95 -5.90 -15.98 20.87
CA ASP A 95 -6.82 -14.94 21.38
C ASP A 95 -6.08 -13.92 22.26
N LEU A 96 -5.13 -14.38 23.06
CA LEU A 96 -4.29 -13.51 23.89
C LEU A 96 -3.34 -12.67 23.01
N ARG A 97 -2.74 -13.29 21.99
CA ARG A 97 -1.86 -12.60 21.02
C ARG A 97 -2.54 -11.50 20.22
N ARG A 98 -3.86 -11.60 19.99
CA ARG A 98 -4.64 -10.57 19.28
C ARG A 98 -5.04 -9.39 20.14
N ARG A 99 -5.15 -9.58 21.46
CA ARG A 99 -5.63 -8.56 22.41
C ARG A 99 -4.51 -7.79 23.09
N ILE A 100 -3.33 -8.39 23.25
CA ILE A 100 -2.18 -7.75 23.91
C ILE A 100 -1.30 -7.09 22.85
N ALA A 101 -1.13 -5.77 22.95
CA ALA A 101 -0.23 -5.03 22.09
C ALA A 101 1.23 -5.46 22.34
N LEU A 102 2.09 -5.35 21.31
CA LEU A 102 3.51 -5.65 21.39
C LEU A 102 4.16 -4.98 22.62
N ARG A 103 3.90 -3.69 22.83
CA ARG A 103 4.42 -2.93 23.96
C ARG A 103 4.05 -3.56 25.31
N GLN A 104 2.83 -4.02 25.46
CA GLN A 104 2.34 -4.68 26.67
C GLN A 104 3.05 -6.01 26.90
N SER A 105 3.28 -6.80 25.84
CA SER A 105 4.04 -8.04 25.91
C SER A 105 5.49 -7.80 26.37
N VAL A 106 6.14 -6.79 25.83
CA VAL A 106 7.51 -6.40 26.24
C VAL A 106 7.53 -5.98 27.72
N GLU A 107 6.55 -5.23 28.19
CA GLU A 107 6.44 -4.83 29.60
C GLU A 107 6.21 -6.03 30.54
N MET A 108 5.40 -7.02 30.14
CA MET A 108 5.23 -8.27 30.91
C MET A 108 6.54 -9.06 31.01
N VAL A 109 7.25 -9.23 29.89
CA VAL A 109 8.57 -9.91 29.88
C VAL A 109 9.56 -9.15 30.79
N ARG A 110 9.61 -7.84 30.72
CA ARG A 110 10.48 -7.01 31.57
C ARG A 110 10.19 -7.22 33.07
N VAL A 111 8.93 -7.12 33.47
CA VAL A 111 8.55 -7.32 34.88
C VAL A 111 8.86 -8.74 35.35
N THR A 112 8.68 -9.74 34.49
CA THR A 112 9.03 -11.13 34.78
C THR A 112 10.55 -11.29 35.00
N MET A 113 11.36 -10.71 34.15
CA MET A 113 12.83 -10.76 34.26
C MET A 113 13.30 -10.07 35.54
N GLU A 114 12.83 -8.85 35.82
CA GLU A 114 13.16 -8.11 37.05
C GLU A 114 12.82 -8.95 38.30
N PHE A 115 11.65 -9.58 38.33
CA PHE A 115 11.26 -10.45 39.42
C PHE A 115 12.22 -11.65 39.60
N PHE A 116 12.61 -12.32 38.51
CA PHE A 116 13.53 -13.46 38.60
C PHE A 116 14.95 -13.04 38.93
N GLU A 117 15.41 -11.88 38.49
CA GLU A 117 16.70 -11.31 38.88
C GLU A 117 16.80 -11.03 40.38
N GLU A 118 15.66 -10.66 41.00
CA GLU A 118 15.58 -10.43 42.44
C GLU A 118 15.50 -11.76 43.24
N VAL A 119 14.72 -12.73 42.77
CA VAL A 119 14.34 -13.92 43.56
C VAL A 119 15.30 -15.09 43.37
N VAL A 120 15.80 -15.35 42.15
CA VAL A 120 16.65 -16.50 41.87
C VAL A 120 17.96 -16.51 42.67
N PRO A 121 18.67 -15.38 42.83
CA PRO A 121 19.87 -15.29 43.66
C PRO A 121 19.64 -15.65 45.13
N LEU A 122 18.44 -15.47 45.68
CA LEU A 122 18.10 -15.79 47.07
C LEU A 122 18.15 -17.30 47.36
N LEU A 123 18.15 -18.12 46.35
CA LEU A 123 18.27 -19.59 46.49
C LEU A 123 19.73 -20.06 46.73
N ALA A 124 20.70 -19.15 46.57
CA ALA A 124 22.12 -19.43 46.81
C ALA A 124 22.40 -19.73 48.28
N ARG A 125 23.34 -20.68 48.53
CA ARG A 125 23.83 -21.06 49.85
C ARG A 125 25.31 -20.73 50.07
N SER A 126 25.98 -20.32 49.01
CA SER A 126 27.38 -19.87 49.02
C SER A 126 27.55 -18.68 48.07
N GLU A 127 28.67 -17.95 48.22
CA GLU A 127 29.01 -16.82 47.38
C GLU A 127 29.26 -17.23 45.93
N GLU A 128 29.83 -18.44 45.71
CA GLU A 128 29.99 -19.00 44.38
C GLU A 128 28.65 -19.32 43.70
N GLN A 129 27.70 -19.91 44.45
CA GLN A 129 26.36 -20.17 43.93
C GLN A 129 25.59 -18.88 43.64
N LEU A 130 25.76 -17.86 44.48
CA LEU A 130 25.17 -16.53 44.25
C LEU A 130 25.68 -15.93 42.94
N THR A 131 26.98 -15.95 42.72
CA THR A 131 27.59 -15.43 41.50
C THR A 131 27.10 -16.22 40.27
N ALA A 132 27.05 -17.54 40.38
CA ALA A 132 26.62 -18.40 39.29
C ALA A 132 25.12 -18.21 38.94
N LEU A 133 24.24 -18.14 39.92
CA LEU A 133 22.81 -17.92 39.70
C LEU A 133 22.53 -16.53 39.15
N THR A 134 23.21 -15.50 39.65
CA THR A 134 23.11 -14.14 39.14
C THR A 134 23.60 -14.07 37.70
N ALA A 135 24.75 -14.61 37.39
CA ALA A 135 25.27 -14.67 36.01
C ALA A 135 24.33 -15.45 35.08
N GLY A 136 23.79 -16.58 35.56
CA GLY A 136 22.86 -17.41 34.81
C GLY A 136 21.57 -16.72 34.46
N ILE A 137 20.92 -16.08 35.46
CA ILE A 137 19.64 -15.39 35.21
C ILE A 137 19.82 -14.18 34.30
N LEU A 138 20.86 -13.36 34.51
CA LEU A 138 21.13 -12.22 33.64
C LEU A 138 21.40 -12.61 32.19
N ARG A 139 22.18 -13.70 31.99
CA ARG A 139 22.44 -14.21 30.64
C ARG A 139 21.16 -14.76 29.98
N TYR A 140 20.41 -15.57 30.72
CA TYR A 140 19.17 -16.14 30.23
C TYR A 140 18.12 -15.04 29.92
N SER A 141 17.97 -14.06 30.81
CA SER A 141 17.08 -12.90 30.60
C SER A 141 17.44 -12.12 29.35
N ARG A 142 18.73 -11.88 29.12
CA ARG A 142 19.22 -11.21 27.91
C ARG A 142 18.89 -12.04 26.65
N ASP A 143 19.21 -13.33 26.65
CA ASP A 143 19.01 -14.19 25.48
C ASP A 143 17.50 -14.39 25.20
N LEU A 144 16.67 -14.44 26.25
CA LEU A 144 15.20 -14.43 26.14
C LEU A 144 14.66 -13.12 25.55
N ALA A 145 15.24 -11.97 25.97
CA ALA A 145 14.82 -10.68 25.42
C ALA A 145 15.11 -10.55 23.93
N PHE A 146 16.29 -11.01 23.49
CA PHE A 146 16.66 -11.03 22.07
C PHE A 146 15.79 -12.02 21.28
N ALA A 147 15.53 -13.21 21.82
CA ALA A 147 14.65 -14.18 21.17
C ALA A 147 13.23 -13.64 21.01
N ALA A 148 12.70 -12.98 22.04
CA ALA A 148 11.40 -12.31 21.97
C ALA A 148 11.39 -11.21 20.91
N ALA A 149 12.41 -10.33 20.90
CA ALA A 149 12.53 -9.25 19.93
C ALA A 149 12.58 -9.79 18.48
N SER A 150 13.36 -10.86 18.25
CA SER A 150 13.43 -11.50 16.93
C SER A 150 12.08 -12.09 16.51
N ALA A 151 11.41 -12.84 17.38
CA ALA A 151 10.10 -13.42 17.09
C ALA A 151 9.04 -12.35 16.74
N TYR A 152 9.11 -11.19 17.41
CA TYR A 152 8.24 -10.07 17.10
C TYR A 152 8.61 -9.37 15.78
N ALA A 153 9.91 -9.24 15.48
CA ALA A 153 10.37 -8.70 14.19
C ALA A 153 9.89 -9.58 13.03
N ASP A 154 10.10 -10.90 13.14
CA ASP A 154 9.64 -11.89 12.15
C ASP A 154 8.12 -11.84 11.94
N GLN A 155 7.36 -11.68 13.02
CA GLN A 155 5.90 -11.56 12.94
C GLN A 155 5.47 -10.23 12.31
N ALA A 156 6.16 -9.13 12.60
CA ALA A 156 5.89 -7.83 12.00
C ALA A 156 6.20 -7.83 10.50
N GLU A 157 7.33 -8.44 10.10
CA GLU A 157 7.70 -8.63 8.69
C GLU A 157 6.70 -9.51 7.95
N ALA A 158 6.28 -10.64 8.56
CA ALA A 158 5.29 -11.53 7.96
C ALA A 158 3.93 -10.83 7.80
N ARG A 159 3.52 -10.00 8.75
CA ARG A 159 2.29 -9.20 8.65
C ARG A 159 2.41 -8.13 7.58
N GLY A 160 3.53 -7.39 7.54
CA GLY A 160 3.79 -6.39 6.51
C GLY A 160 3.77 -7.01 5.10
N ALA A 161 4.42 -8.15 4.90
CA ALA A 161 4.39 -8.86 3.62
C ALA A 161 2.97 -9.34 3.22
N TRP A 162 2.14 -9.71 4.20
CA TRP A 162 0.75 -10.10 3.95
C TRP A 162 -0.12 -8.89 3.58
N ASP A 163 0.04 -7.78 4.30
CA ASP A 163 -0.67 -6.52 4.01
C ASP A 163 -0.30 -6.01 2.62
N THR A 164 0.99 -6.00 2.25
CA THR A 164 1.46 -5.60 0.91
C THR A 164 0.88 -6.48 -0.19
N ARG A 165 0.85 -7.81 0.02
CA ARG A 165 0.26 -8.73 -0.97
C ARG A 165 -1.25 -8.53 -1.11
N MET A 166 -1.96 -8.31 0.00
CA MET A 166 -3.40 -8.02 -0.03
C MET A 166 -3.68 -6.70 -0.75
N GLU A 167 -2.86 -5.69 -0.51
CA GLU A 167 -2.97 -4.38 -1.16
C GLU A 167 -2.79 -4.50 -2.68
N ALA A 168 -1.76 -5.22 -3.13
CA ALA A 168 -1.53 -5.52 -4.54
C ALA A 168 -2.74 -6.23 -5.19
N ASN A 169 -3.33 -7.20 -4.48
CA ASN A 169 -4.53 -7.89 -4.96
C ASN A 169 -5.73 -6.94 -5.13
N VAL A 170 -5.94 -6.03 -4.17
CA VAL A 170 -7.02 -5.04 -4.26
C VAL A 170 -6.80 -4.07 -5.42
N VAL A 171 -5.58 -3.56 -5.58
CA VAL A 171 -5.23 -2.65 -6.70
C VAL A 171 -5.44 -3.37 -8.03
N ASP A 172 -4.95 -4.60 -8.18
CA ASP A 172 -5.10 -5.41 -9.39
C ASP A 172 -6.58 -5.71 -9.70
N ALA A 173 -7.40 -6.03 -8.69
CA ALA A 173 -8.84 -6.23 -8.85
C ALA A 173 -9.55 -4.95 -9.34
N VAL A 174 -9.19 -3.79 -8.78
CA VAL A 174 -9.73 -2.49 -9.23
C VAL A 174 -9.31 -2.20 -10.67
N VAL A 175 -8.04 -2.44 -11.02
CA VAL A 175 -7.54 -2.23 -12.40
C VAL A 175 -8.26 -3.14 -13.39
N ARG A 176 -8.52 -4.41 -13.04
CA ARG A 176 -9.26 -5.34 -13.91
C ARG A 176 -10.78 -5.15 -13.91
N GLY A 177 -11.33 -4.47 -12.92
CA GLY A 177 -12.77 -4.31 -12.76
C GLY A 177 -13.46 -5.49 -12.06
N ASP A 178 -12.71 -6.27 -11.29
CA ASP A 178 -13.22 -7.40 -10.51
C ASP A 178 -13.83 -6.91 -9.19
N VAL A 179 -15.06 -6.41 -9.25
CA VAL A 179 -15.75 -5.73 -8.12
C VAL A 179 -16.65 -6.70 -7.34
N GLY A 180 -16.07 -7.74 -6.74
CA GLY A 180 -16.80 -8.71 -5.92
C GLY A 180 -16.84 -8.34 -4.41
N PRO A 181 -17.61 -9.11 -3.60
CA PRO A 181 -17.62 -8.97 -2.14
C PRO A 181 -16.23 -9.17 -1.51
N GLU A 182 -15.38 -9.94 -2.15
CA GLU A 182 -14.01 -10.21 -1.71
C GLU A 182 -13.15 -8.96 -1.72
N LEU A 183 -13.25 -8.13 -2.78
CA LEU A 183 -12.59 -6.82 -2.84
C LEU A 183 -12.90 -5.95 -1.63
N GLN A 184 -14.20 -5.87 -1.27
CA GLN A 184 -14.63 -5.05 -0.13
C GLN A 184 -14.10 -5.59 1.20
N SER A 185 -14.08 -6.91 1.35
CA SER A 185 -13.56 -7.58 2.55
C SER A 185 -12.05 -7.35 2.72
N GLN A 186 -11.27 -7.49 1.64
CA GLN A 186 -9.83 -7.25 1.64
C GLN A 186 -9.50 -5.78 1.89
N ALA A 187 -10.21 -4.86 1.25
CA ALA A 187 -10.03 -3.43 1.48
C ALA A 187 -10.37 -3.01 2.92
N ALA A 188 -11.44 -3.57 3.50
CA ALA A 188 -11.79 -3.33 4.90
C ALA A 188 -10.72 -3.85 5.87
N ALA A 189 -10.09 -5.00 5.58
CA ALA A 189 -8.96 -5.53 6.35
C ALA A 189 -7.73 -4.62 6.32
N LEU A 190 -7.57 -3.83 5.24
CA LEU A 190 -6.56 -2.78 5.08
C LEU A 190 -7.02 -1.41 5.62
N ASN A 191 -8.08 -1.37 6.42
CA ASN A 191 -8.68 -0.15 7.00
C ASN A 191 -9.20 0.86 5.96
N TRP A 192 -9.60 0.41 4.76
CA TRP A 192 -10.27 1.27 3.81
C TRP A 192 -11.74 1.48 4.17
N ASP A 193 -12.19 2.74 4.20
CA ASP A 193 -13.61 3.06 4.36
C ASP A 193 -14.37 2.74 3.07
N ALA A 194 -15.27 1.75 3.13
CA ALA A 194 -16.06 1.30 1.99
C ALA A 194 -16.93 2.40 1.36
N THR A 195 -17.26 3.44 2.12
CA THR A 195 -18.09 4.58 1.68
C THR A 195 -17.28 5.74 1.13
N ALA A 196 -15.96 5.73 1.32
CA ALA A 196 -15.10 6.80 0.85
C ALA A 196 -15.03 6.84 -0.68
N PRO A 197 -15.12 8.04 -1.29
CA PRO A 197 -14.79 8.20 -2.69
C PRO A 197 -13.35 7.78 -2.96
N ALA A 198 -13.07 7.30 -4.18
CA ALA A 198 -11.76 6.84 -4.57
C ALA A 198 -11.30 7.53 -5.85
N THR A 199 -10.06 7.99 -5.88
CA THR A 199 -9.42 8.58 -7.06
C THR A 199 -8.11 7.85 -7.35
N VAL A 200 -7.91 7.43 -8.60
CA VAL A 200 -6.71 6.71 -9.02
C VAL A 200 -5.70 7.67 -9.63
N ILE A 201 -4.45 7.59 -9.17
CA ILE A 201 -3.31 8.33 -9.68
C ILE A 201 -2.32 7.32 -10.26
N VAL A 202 -1.83 7.55 -11.46
CA VAL A 202 -0.90 6.66 -12.17
C VAL A 202 0.32 7.44 -12.64
N GLY A 203 1.49 6.88 -12.42
CA GLY A 203 2.76 7.44 -12.88
C GLY A 203 3.86 6.40 -12.86
N LEU A 204 5.09 6.76 -13.21
CA LEU A 204 6.24 5.87 -13.07
C LEU A 204 6.72 5.84 -11.62
N PRO A 205 7.03 4.66 -11.05
CA PRO A 205 7.72 4.59 -9.77
C PRO A 205 9.13 5.16 -9.89
N ARG A 206 9.68 5.67 -8.81
CA ARG A 206 11.07 6.12 -8.76
C ARG A 206 12.02 4.93 -8.89
N PRO A 207 12.97 4.93 -9.87
CA PRO A 207 13.85 3.78 -10.12
C PRO A 207 14.74 3.40 -8.93
N ASP A 208 15.12 4.38 -8.11
CA ASP A 208 15.94 4.23 -6.91
C ASP A 208 15.17 3.68 -5.69
N ARG A 209 13.83 3.64 -5.75
CA ARG A 209 12.95 3.30 -4.63
C ARG A 209 11.73 2.47 -5.04
N ILE A 210 11.85 1.63 -6.05
CA ILE A 210 10.72 0.82 -6.54
C ILE A 210 10.13 -0.05 -5.43
N ASP A 211 10.99 -0.71 -4.65
CA ASP A 211 10.57 -1.59 -3.55
C ASP A 211 9.90 -0.84 -2.37
N LEU A 212 10.08 0.47 -2.30
CA LEU A 212 9.51 1.35 -1.28
C LEU A 212 8.41 2.27 -1.82
N ALA A 213 7.98 2.07 -3.07
CA ALA A 213 7.03 2.95 -3.73
C ALA A 213 5.69 3.04 -2.98
N SER A 214 5.19 1.92 -2.48
CA SER A 214 3.96 1.88 -1.66
C SER A 214 4.16 2.56 -0.31
N ASP A 215 5.30 2.39 0.35
CA ASP A 215 5.61 3.06 1.62
C ASP A 215 5.64 4.58 1.44
N ASP A 216 6.26 5.06 0.35
CA ASP A 216 6.30 6.49 0.02
C ASP A 216 4.87 7.06 -0.21
N VAL A 217 3.98 6.30 -0.86
CA VAL A 217 2.55 6.66 -1.00
C VAL A 217 1.89 6.75 0.37
N HIS A 218 2.05 5.72 1.20
CA HIS A 218 1.44 5.67 2.54
C HIS A 218 1.92 6.81 3.44
N ASP A 219 3.20 7.20 3.33
CA ASP A 219 3.75 8.32 4.10
C ASP A 219 3.13 9.66 3.70
N VAL A 220 2.90 9.89 2.42
CA VAL A 220 2.25 11.11 1.93
C VAL A 220 0.78 11.15 2.36
N VAL A 221 0.02 10.08 2.15
CA VAL A 221 -1.41 10.07 2.46
C VAL A 221 -1.68 10.18 3.95
N ARG A 222 -0.85 9.54 4.80
CA ARG A 222 -0.95 9.63 6.27
C ARG A 222 -0.76 11.04 6.77
N ARG A 223 0.23 11.77 6.25
CA ARG A 223 0.46 13.19 6.59
C ARG A 223 -0.70 14.09 6.21
N ASN A 224 -1.48 13.70 5.21
CA ASN A 224 -2.64 14.43 4.71
C ASN A 224 -3.98 13.89 5.24
N GLY A 225 -3.97 12.95 6.20
CA GLY A 225 -5.19 12.38 6.79
C GLY A 225 -6.06 11.59 5.80
N ARG A 226 -5.44 11.00 4.76
CA ARG A 226 -6.11 10.19 3.74
C ARG A 226 -5.69 8.72 3.87
N ALA A 227 -6.43 7.82 3.24
CA ALA A 227 -6.06 6.44 3.03
C ALA A 227 -5.63 6.23 1.57
N ALA A 228 -4.74 5.27 1.34
CA ALA A 228 -4.40 4.82 -0.01
C ALA A 228 -4.23 3.31 -0.05
N LEU A 229 -4.36 2.77 -1.27
CA LEU A 229 -3.96 1.45 -1.68
C LEU A 229 -3.08 1.63 -2.92
N SER A 230 -1.89 1.03 -2.93
CA SER A 230 -0.93 1.24 -4.01
C SER A 230 -0.17 -0.04 -4.35
N ASP A 231 0.17 -0.17 -5.62
CA ASP A 231 1.01 -1.26 -6.12
C ASP A 231 1.69 -0.85 -7.42
N VAL A 232 2.80 -1.51 -7.73
CA VAL A 232 3.48 -1.39 -9.04
C VAL A 232 2.89 -2.40 -10.02
N HIS A 233 1.85 -1.97 -10.74
CA HIS A 233 1.18 -2.79 -11.76
C HIS A 233 1.88 -2.65 -13.12
N GLY A 234 2.62 -3.68 -13.52
CA GLY A 234 3.47 -3.64 -14.71
C GLY A 234 4.60 -2.62 -14.58
N THR A 235 4.55 -1.55 -15.37
CA THR A 235 5.53 -0.45 -15.32
C THR A 235 5.04 0.77 -14.55
N TRP A 236 3.77 0.79 -14.12
CA TRP A 236 3.13 1.93 -13.51
C TRP A 236 2.96 1.74 -12.00
N LEU A 237 3.30 2.76 -11.22
CA LEU A 237 2.82 2.88 -9.86
C LEU A 237 1.37 3.37 -9.92
N VAL A 238 0.46 2.53 -9.44
CA VAL A 238 -0.97 2.82 -9.32
C VAL A 238 -1.27 3.13 -7.87
N ALA A 239 -1.74 4.32 -7.56
CA ALA A 239 -2.16 4.73 -6.23
C ALA A 239 -3.67 5.06 -6.23
N ILE A 240 -4.44 4.32 -5.45
CA ILE A 240 -5.86 4.56 -5.21
C ILE A 240 -5.95 5.35 -3.91
N VAL A 241 -6.42 6.58 -3.97
CA VAL A 241 -6.45 7.50 -2.83
C VAL A 241 -7.89 7.78 -2.41
N SER A 242 -8.15 7.81 -1.11
CA SER A 242 -9.46 8.14 -0.57
C SER A 242 -9.79 9.62 -0.77
N GLY A 243 -11.03 9.90 -1.20
CA GLY A 243 -11.58 11.24 -1.38
C GLY A 243 -11.47 11.80 -2.79
N ALA A 244 -12.22 12.88 -3.04
CA ALA A 244 -12.14 13.63 -4.27
C ALA A 244 -10.86 14.47 -4.31
N LEU A 245 -10.30 14.65 -5.50
CA LEU A 245 -9.11 15.46 -5.74
C LEU A 245 -9.45 16.62 -6.69
N ALA A 246 -9.21 17.84 -6.24
CA ALA A 246 -9.25 19.01 -7.10
C ALA A 246 -7.86 19.26 -7.73
N PRO A 247 -7.78 19.82 -8.94
CA PRO A 247 -6.48 20.10 -9.57
C PRO A 247 -5.57 21.02 -8.76
N THR A 248 -6.14 21.84 -7.88
CA THR A 248 -5.43 22.78 -6.99
C THR A 248 -5.17 22.21 -5.58
N ASP A 249 -5.47 20.93 -5.34
CA ASP A 249 -5.29 20.31 -4.03
C ASP A 249 -3.78 20.21 -3.71
N ARG A 250 -3.39 20.76 -2.55
CA ARG A 250 -2.00 20.68 -2.06
C ARG A 250 -1.52 19.24 -1.94
N PHE A 251 -2.42 18.35 -1.60
CA PHE A 251 -2.15 16.91 -1.55
C PHE A 251 -1.58 16.37 -2.88
N LEU A 252 -2.11 16.83 -4.03
CA LEU A 252 -1.57 16.41 -5.33
C LEU A 252 -0.13 16.86 -5.53
N ALA A 253 0.25 18.05 -5.06
CA ALA A 253 1.63 18.52 -5.12
C ALA A 253 2.56 17.63 -4.26
N ASP A 254 2.11 17.26 -3.05
CA ASP A 254 2.85 16.35 -2.17
C ASP A 254 3.00 14.96 -2.81
N MET A 255 1.96 14.46 -3.48
CA MET A 255 1.98 13.17 -4.20
C MET A 255 2.97 13.14 -5.36
N MET A 256 3.30 14.29 -5.97
CA MET A 256 4.26 14.32 -7.09
C MET A 256 5.67 13.87 -6.68
N SER A 257 6.02 13.94 -5.39
CA SER A 257 7.31 13.48 -4.87
C SER A 257 7.47 11.96 -4.84
N VAL A 258 6.36 11.22 -4.91
CA VAL A 258 6.34 9.75 -4.90
C VAL A 258 6.70 9.17 -6.27
N PHE A 259 6.34 9.89 -7.34
CA PHE A 259 6.57 9.45 -8.71
C PHE A 259 7.90 9.94 -9.26
N ALA A 260 8.49 9.16 -10.18
CA ALA A 260 9.64 9.58 -10.96
C ALA A 260 9.34 10.85 -11.79
N ASP A 261 10.39 11.51 -12.29
CA ASP A 261 10.22 12.57 -13.26
C ASP A 261 9.52 12.05 -14.51
N GLY A 262 8.49 12.78 -14.95
CA GLY A 262 7.67 12.40 -16.10
C GLY A 262 6.17 12.62 -15.84
N PRO A 263 5.32 12.14 -16.73
CA PRO A 263 3.88 12.35 -16.61
C PRO A 263 3.28 11.60 -15.41
N VAL A 264 2.29 12.24 -14.80
CA VAL A 264 1.41 11.64 -13.78
C VAL A 264 -0.02 11.97 -14.17
N VAL A 265 -0.85 10.94 -14.25
CA VAL A 265 -2.26 11.10 -14.67
C VAL A 265 -3.20 10.79 -13.51
N VAL A 266 -4.19 11.64 -13.34
CA VAL A 266 -5.24 11.50 -12.34
C VAL A 266 -6.55 11.12 -13.04
N GLY A 267 -7.11 9.99 -12.66
CA GLY A 267 -8.43 9.53 -13.10
C GLY A 267 -9.59 10.33 -12.49
N PRO A 268 -10.81 10.17 -12.98
CA PRO A 268 -11.98 10.77 -12.38
C PRO A 268 -12.27 10.16 -11.00
N THR A 269 -12.74 10.96 -10.05
CA THR A 269 -13.14 10.45 -8.74
C THR A 269 -14.35 9.54 -8.87
N ALA A 270 -14.25 8.33 -8.37
CA ALA A 270 -15.32 7.37 -8.22
C ALA A 270 -16.02 7.54 -6.87
N THR A 271 -17.30 7.19 -6.78
CA THR A 271 -18.08 7.33 -5.55
C THR A 271 -17.67 6.37 -4.44
N THR A 272 -17.13 5.22 -4.81
CA THR A 272 -16.63 4.18 -3.89
C THR A 272 -15.46 3.46 -4.53
N LEU A 273 -14.72 2.66 -3.74
CA LEU A 273 -13.65 1.79 -4.25
C LEU A 273 -14.17 0.79 -5.29
N ALA A 274 -15.36 0.23 -5.09
CA ALA A 274 -15.98 -0.70 -6.04
C ALA A 274 -16.22 -0.07 -7.43
N SER A 275 -16.43 1.24 -7.50
CA SER A 275 -16.59 1.97 -8.76
C SER A 275 -15.29 2.58 -9.30
N ALA A 276 -14.16 2.38 -8.62
CA ALA A 276 -12.87 2.98 -8.97
C ALA A 276 -12.22 2.38 -10.23
N HIS A 277 -12.72 1.24 -10.74
CA HIS A 277 -12.24 0.66 -12.00
C HIS A 277 -12.24 1.68 -13.15
N ARG A 278 -13.30 2.48 -13.26
CA ARG A 278 -13.36 3.54 -14.26
C ARG A 278 -12.22 4.56 -14.09
N SER A 279 -11.94 4.96 -12.85
CA SER A 279 -10.84 5.88 -12.55
C SER A 279 -9.48 5.30 -12.96
N ALA A 280 -9.25 4.01 -12.65
CA ALA A 280 -8.03 3.29 -13.02
C ALA A 280 -7.86 3.18 -14.54
N THR A 281 -8.91 2.74 -15.24
CA THR A 281 -8.89 2.56 -16.70
C THR A 281 -8.61 3.89 -17.41
N GLU A 282 -9.28 4.97 -17.00
CA GLU A 282 -9.09 6.29 -17.61
C GLU A 282 -7.70 6.87 -17.29
N ALA A 283 -7.17 6.66 -16.08
CA ALA A 283 -5.82 7.11 -15.73
C ALA A 283 -4.73 6.36 -16.52
N ILE A 284 -4.84 5.03 -16.63
CA ILE A 284 -3.92 4.19 -17.41
C ILE A 284 -3.99 4.54 -18.92
N ALA A 285 -5.21 4.70 -19.47
CA ALA A 285 -5.37 5.16 -20.84
C ALA A 285 -4.75 6.55 -21.06
N GLY A 286 -4.88 7.44 -20.07
CA GLY A 286 -4.22 8.74 -20.07
C GLY A 286 -2.70 8.64 -20.07
N MET A 287 -2.10 7.73 -19.29
CA MET A 287 -0.64 7.49 -19.30
C MET A 287 -0.13 7.05 -20.68
N ASN A 288 -0.89 6.20 -21.37
CA ASN A 288 -0.54 5.80 -22.74
C ASN A 288 -0.67 6.94 -23.76
N ALA A 289 -1.55 7.91 -23.50
CA ALA A 289 -1.89 8.98 -24.43
C ALA A 289 -1.13 10.30 -24.18
N VAL A 290 -0.60 10.50 -22.96
CA VAL A 290 -0.05 11.80 -22.52
C VAL A 290 1.12 12.30 -23.39
N ALA A 291 1.87 11.39 -23.99
CA ALA A 291 2.97 11.76 -24.92
C ALA A 291 2.47 12.55 -26.13
N GLY A 292 1.19 12.46 -26.49
CA GLY A 292 0.58 13.25 -27.56
C GLY A 292 0.40 14.74 -27.23
N TRP A 293 0.57 15.12 -25.97
CA TRP A 293 0.48 16.52 -25.53
C TRP A 293 1.79 16.96 -24.84
N SER A 294 2.69 17.56 -25.62
CA SER A 294 4.01 17.98 -25.11
C SER A 294 3.94 19.04 -23.99
N GLY A 295 2.86 19.77 -23.87
CA GLY A 295 2.62 20.78 -22.83
C GLY A 295 1.69 20.31 -21.72
N ALA A 296 1.51 19.00 -21.53
CA ALA A 296 0.65 18.47 -20.48
C ALA A 296 1.13 18.91 -19.09
N PRO A 297 0.25 19.42 -18.23
CA PRO A 297 0.62 19.75 -16.86
C PRO A 297 0.95 18.47 -16.05
N ARG A 298 1.64 18.64 -14.94
CA ARG A 298 1.96 17.56 -14.02
C ARG A 298 1.42 17.90 -12.62
N PRO A 299 0.44 17.15 -12.10
CA PRO A 299 -0.31 16.06 -12.75
C PRO A 299 -1.28 16.58 -13.82
N VAL A 300 -1.72 15.68 -14.71
CA VAL A 300 -2.75 15.93 -15.71
C VAL A 300 -3.99 15.08 -15.44
N SER A 301 -5.18 15.64 -15.61
CA SER A 301 -6.41 14.86 -15.53
C SER A 301 -6.58 13.99 -16.79
N ALA A 302 -7.00 12.73 -16.62
CA ALA A 302 -7.33 11.84 -17.73
C ALA A 302 -8.42 12.43 -18.66
N ARG A 303 -9.28 13.33 -18.15
CA ARG A 303 -10.29 14.05 -18.92
C ARG A 303 -9.71 15.15 -19.81
N GLU A 304 -8.57 15.72 -19.45
CA GLU A 304 -7.89 16.66 -20.32
C GLU A 304 -7.21 15.97 -21.51
N LEU A 305 -6.99 14.65 -21.43
CA LEU A 305 -6.37 13.81 -22.46
C LEU A 305 -7.40 13.11 -23.37
N LEU A 306 -8.68 13.50 -23.33
CA LEU A 306 -9.72 12.89 -24.17
C LEU A 306 -9.36 12.86 -25.65
N PRO A 307 -8.81 13.93 -26.29
CA PRO A 307 -8.43 13.91 -27.70
C PRO A 307 -7.36 12.88 -28.00
N GLU A 308 -6.30 12.83 -27.21
CA GLU A 308 -5.16 11.94 -27.40
C GLU A 308 -5.59 10.47 -27.18
N ARG A 309 -6.40 10.22 -26.14
CA ARG A 309 -6.99 8.91 -25.86
C ARG A 309 -7.90 8.44 -27.00
N ALA A 310 -8.75 9.32 -27.52
CA ALA A 310 -9.64 9.03 -28.67
C ALA A 310 -8.84 8.66 -29.92
N LEU A 311 -7.71 9.34 -30.18
CA LEU A 311 -6.81 9.04 -31.30
C LEU A 311 -6.13 7.66 -31.17
N LEU A 312 -5.94 7.18 -29.95
CA LEU A 312 -5.49 5.81 -29.66
C LEU A 312 -6.61 4.76 -29.69
N GLY A 313 -7.84 5.16 -30.02
CA GLY A 313 -8.97 4.24 -30.12
C GLY A 313 -9.68 3.94 -28.79
N ASP A 314 -9.46 4.75 -27.75
CA ASP A 314 -10.17 4.62 -26.47
C ASP A 314 -11.66 4.93 -26.63
N VAL A 315 -12.48 3.88 -26.60
CA VAL A 315 -13.92 3.95 -26.76
C VAL A 315 -14.58 4.83 -25.69
N SER A 316 -14.04 4.84 -24.47
CA SER A 316 -14.57 5.66 -23.36
C SER A 316 -14.32 7.15 -23.61
N ALA A 317 -13.17 7.50 -24.16
CA ALA A 317 -12.84 8.88 -24.53
C ALA A 317 -13.69 9.37 -25.71
N ILE A 318 -13.91 8.50 -26.70
CA ILE A 318 -14.82 8.77 -27.84
C ILE A 318 -16.24 9.06 -27.33
N ALA A 319 -16.76 8.21 -26.46
CA ALA A 319 -18.09 8.37 -25.87
C ALA A 319 -18.18 9.63 -24.98
N ALA A 320 -17.11 9.96 -24.26
CA ALA A 320 -17.04 11.18 -23.44
C ALA A 320 -17.06 12.44 -24.32
N LEU A 321 -16.28 12.49 -25.40
CA LEU A 321 -16.30 13.61 -26.36
C LEU A 321 -17.69 13.81 -26.99
N GLU A 322 -18.37 12.71 -27.34
CA GLU A 322 -19.74 12.77 -27.88
C GLU A 322 -20.71 13.32 -26.81
N THR A 323 -20.64 12.83 -25.58
CA THR A 323 -21.60 13.15 -24.53
C THR A 323 -21.35 14.54 -23.92
N GLU A 324 -20.09 14.91 -23.70
CA GLU A 324 -19.72 16.13 -22.98
C GLU A 324 -19.56 17.33 -23.91
N VAL A 325 -19.28 17.12 -25.21
CA VAL A 325 -19.05 18.19 -26.17
C VAL A 325 -20.09 18.20 -27.28
N MET A 326 -20.24 17.08 -28.02
CA MET A 326 -21.08 17.10 -29.24
C MET A 326 -22.55 17.15 -28.95
N ARG A 327 -23.05 16.46 -27.95
CA ARG A 327 -24.48 16.45 -27.60
C ARG A 327 -24.95 17.83 -27.12
N PRO A 328 -24.28 18.48 -26.12
CA PRO A 328 -24.66 19.83 -25.71
C PRO A 328 -24.60 20.83 -26.85
N LEU A 329 -23.63 20.71 -27.76
CA LEU A 329 -23.51 21.58 -28.92
C LEU A 329 -24.63 21.36 -29.93
N ALA A 330 -25.02 20.12 -30.18
CA ALA A 330 -26.13 19.77 -31.08
C ALA A 330 -27.48 20.24 -30.52
N ASP A 331 -27.71 20.06 -29.22
CA ASP A 331 -28.94 20.49 -28.53
C ASP A 331 -29.09 22.03 -28.52
N ALA A 332 -27.97 22.76 -28.53
CA ALA A 332 -27.94 24.21 -28.59
C ALA A 332 -28.25 24.77 -29.99
N GLY A 333 -28.32 23.92 -31.01
CA GLY A 333 -28.80 24.21 -32.35
C GLY A 333 -27.69 24.26 -33.43
N PRO A 334 -28.07 24.09 -34.71
CA PRO A 334 -27.17 23.93 -35.84
C PRO A 334 -26.24 25.13 -36.06
N ALA A 335 -26.73 26.36 -35.78
CA ALA A 335 -25.96 27.57 -35.99
C ALA A 335 -24.66 27.63 -35.17
N LEU A 336 -24.61 27.01 -33.96
CA LEU A 336 -23.41 26.94 -33.15
C LEU A 336 -22.44 25.91 -33.70
N THR A 337 -22.93 24.74 -34.12
CA THR A 337 -22.10 23.68 -34.73
C THR A 337 -21.46 24.19 -36.05
N GLU A 338 -22.24 24.85 -36.92
CA GLU A 338 -21.75 25.46 -38.17
C GLU A 338 -20.72 26.55 -37.88
N THR A 339 -20.92 27.35 -36.83
CA THR A 339 -19.96 28.40 -36.44
C THR A 339 -18.66 27.80 -35.92
N LEU A 340 -18.74 26.78 -35.11
CA LEU A 340 -17.54 26.05 -34.62
C LEU A 340 -16.74 25.49 -35.81
N ASP A 341 -17.38 24.77 -36.71
CA ASP A 341 -16.77 24.21 -37.89
C ASP A 341 -16.08 25.28 -38.76
N ALA A 342 -16.81 26.34 -39.10
CA ALA A 342 -16.29 27.44 -39.91
C ALA A 342 -15.12 28.17 -39.23
N TYR A 343 -15.18 28.35 -37.91
CA TYR A 343 -14.12 28.99 -37.13
C TYR A 343 -12.86 28.14 -37.08
N LEU A 344 -12.99 26.87 -36.75
CA LEU A 344 -11.88 25.93 -36.72
C LEU A 344 -11.21 25.74 -38.10
N ASP A 345 -12.04 25.68 -39.17
CA ASP A 345 -11.55 25.57 -40.56
C ASP A 345 -10.87 26.86 -41.07
N SER A 346 -11.24 28.00 -40.49
CA SER A 346 -10.62 29.30 -40.79
C SER A 346 -9.33 29.54 -39.96
N GLY A 347 -8.78 28.52 -39.30
CA GLY A 347 -7.59 28.65 -38.46
C GLY A 347 -7.80 29.59 -37.26
N GLY A 348 -9.02 29.75 -36.77
CA GLY A 348 -9.33 30.60 -35.62
C GLY A 348 -9.51 32.09 -36.00
N ALA A 349 -9.59 32.43 -37.28
CA ALA A 349 -9.77 33.81 -37.73
C ALA A 349 -11.28 34.21 -37.74
N ILE A 350 -11.67 35.07 -36.82
CA ILE A 350 -13.06 35.52 -36.65
C ILE A 350 -13.60 36.16 -37.93
N GLU A 351 -12.84 37.02 -38.57
CA GLU A 351 -13.23 37.72 -39.78
C GLU A 351 -13.41 36.81 -40.99
N ALA A 352 -12.56 35.75 -41.09
CA ALA A 352 -12.68 34.73 -42.12
C ALA A 352 -13.92 33.87 -41.90
N CYS A 353 -14.15 33.46 -40.64
CA CYS A 353 -15.35 32.75 -40.22
C CYS A 353 -16.63 33.57 -40.52
N ALA A 354 -16.63 34.83 -40.18
CA ALA A 354 -17.75 35.72 -40.41
C ALA A 354 -18.11 35.86 -41.91
N ARG A 355 -17.10 36.02 -42.77
CA ARG A 355 -17.27 36.01 -44.24
C ARG A 355 -17.83 34.67 -44.74
N LYS A 356 -17.29 33.55 -44.27
CA LYS A 356 -17.72 32.19 -44.67
C LYS A 356 -19.18 31.93 -44.33
N LEU A 357 -19.64 32.46 -43.19
CA LEU A 357 -21.02 32.28 -42.69
C LEU A 357 -22.00 33.41 -43.10
N PHE A 358 -21.52 34.42 -43.79
CA PHE A 358 -22.32 35.64 -44.15
C PHE A 358 -22.93 36.32 -42.93
N VAL A 359 -22.19 36.44 -41.82
CA VAL A 359 -22.65 37.11 -40.59
C VAL A 359 -21.63 38.17 -40.14
N HIS A 360 -22.06 39.04 -39.22
CA HIS A 360 -21.17 40.05 -38.65
C HIS A 360 -20.13 39.40 -37.68
N PRO A 361 -18.87 39.87 -37.59
CA PRO A 361 -17.86 39.32 -36.65
C PRO A 361 -18.33 39.28 -35.20
N ASN A 362 -19.15 40.23 -34.75
CA ASN A 362 -19.72 40.19 -33.37
C ASN A 362 -20.66 39.02 -33.17
N THR A 363 -21.39 38.59 -34.21
CA THR A 363 -22.23 37.37 -34.13
C THR A 363 -21.36 36.12 -33.95
N VAL A 364 -20.22 36.06 -34.62
CA VAL A 364 -19.25 34.96 -34.42
C VAL A 364 -18.74 34.96 -32.98
N ARG A 365 -18.27 36.12 -32.46
CA ARG A 365 -17.81 36.23 -31.07
C ARG A 365 -18.89 35.82 -30.06
N TYR A 366 -20.12 36.23 -30.27
CA TYR A 366 -21.23 35.80 -29.41
C TYR A 366 -21.46 34.31 -29.46
N ARG A 367 -21.48 33.69 -30.66
CA ARG A 367 -21.66 32.24 -30.81
C ARG A 367 -20.50 31.42 -30.21
N LEU A 368 -19.25 31.89 -30.33
CA LEU A 368 -18.10 31.25 -29.72
C LEU A 368 -18.20 31.24 -28.19
N ARG A 369 -18.68 32.35 -27.57
CA ARG A 369 -18.93 32.36 -26.11
C ARG A 369 -20.04 31.38 -25.74
N ARG A 370 -21.12 31.30 -26.53
CA ARG A 370 -22.19 30.35 -26.30
C ARG A 370 -21.68 28.88 -26.41
N ILE A 371 -20.78 28.61 -27.34
CA ILE A 371 -20.12 27.28 -27.45
C ILE A 371 -19.32 26.98 -26.17
N ALA A 372 -18.58 27.95 -25.66
CA ALA A 372 -17.86 27.81 -24.40
C ALA A 372 -18.81 27.54 -23.22
N ASP A 373 -19.94 28.25 -23.15
CA ASP A 373 -20.96 28.07 -22.10
C ASP A 373 -21.55 26.64 -22.12
N PHE A 374 -21.83 26.08 -23.30
CA PHE A 374 -22.44 24.75 -23.42
C PHE A 374 -21.47 23.60 -23.29
N THR A 375 -20.23 23.78 -23.77
CA THR A 375 -19.22 22.68 -23.82
C THR A 375 -18.20 22.77 -22.72
N GLY A 376 -18.11 23.87 -21.98
CA GLY A 376 -17.03 24.12 -21.01
C GLY A 376 -15.67 24.33 -21.67
N ARG A 377 -15.61 24.50 -23.01
CA ARG A 377 -14.36 24.65 -23.80
C ARG A 377 -14.41 25.93 -24.62
N ASP A 378 -13.41 26.80 -24.42
CA ASP A 378 -13.31 28.05 -25.16
C ASP A 378 -12.60 27.82 -26.51
N PRO A 379 -13.32 27.96 -27.66
CA PRO A 379 -12.73 27.76 -28.98
C PRO A 379 -11.55 28.69 -29.30
N THR A 380 -11.38 29.79 -28.56
CA THR A 380 -10.28 30.75 -28.75
C THR A 380 -8.98 30.33 -28.07
N LEU A 381 -9.06 29.38 -27.15
CA LEU A 381 -7.87 28.80 -26.49
C LEU A 381 -7.33 27.63 -27.32
N PRO A 382 -6.02 27.57 -27.61
CA PRO A 382 -5.46 26.55 -28.51
C PRO A 382 -5.76 25.11 -28.08
N ARG A 383 -5.67 24.83 -26.77
CA ARG A 383 -5.95 23.49 -26.24
C ARG A 383 -7.42 23.11 -26.39
N ASP A 384 -8.32 24.00 -26.02
CA ASP A 384 -9.76 23.76 -26.13
C ASP A 384 -10.21 23.67 -27.58
N ALA A 385 -9.64 24.50 -28.48
CA ALA A 385 -9.86 24.40 -29.93
C ALA A 385 -9.48 23.02 -30.47
N TYR A 386 -8.37 22.45 -29.99
CA TYR A 386 -7.93 21.10 -30.38
C TYR A 386 -8.92 20.04 -29.88
N VAL A 387 -9.35 20.12 -28.60
CA VAL A 387 -10.36 19.19 -28.04
C VAL A 387 -11.66 19.26 -28.86
N LEU A 388 -12.14 20.47 -29.16
CA LEU A 388 -13.35 20.69 -29.95
C LEU A 388 -13.19 20.18 -31.39
N ARG A 389 -12.01 20.32 -32.02
CA ARG A 389 -11.72 19.79 -33.35
C ARG A 389 -11.83 18.25 -33.38
N VAL A 390 -11.20 17.58 -32.40
CA VAL A 390 -11.27 16.13 -32.31
C VAL A 390 -12.71 15.66 -32.02
N ALA A 391 -13.42 16.35 -31.12
CA ALA A 391 -14.82 16.05 -30.82
C ALA A 391 -15.72 16.12 -32.08
N VAL A 392 -15.59 17.19 -32.85
CA VAL A 392 -16.32 17.36 -34.11
C VAL A 392 -15.98 16.24 -35.09
N THR A 393 -14.72 15.87 -35.21
CA THR A 393 -14.29 14.78 -36.10
C THR A 393 -14.88 13.45 -35.67
N VAL A 394 -14.82 13.13 -34.38
CA VAL A 394 -15.42 11.92 -33.79
C VAL A 394 -16.93 11.88 -34.01
N GLY A 395 -17.64 13.00 -33.76
CA GLY A 395 -19.09 13.11 -33.98
C GLY A 395 -19.48 12.93 -35.44
N ARG A 396 -18.64 13.34 -36.38
CA ARG A 396 -18.85 13.09 -37.84
C ARG A 396 -18.67 11.63 -38.19
N LEU A 397 -17.60 11.00 -37.67
CA LEU A 397 -17.32 9.59 -37.93
C LEU A 397 -18.43 8.70 -37.38
N GLY A 398 -18.93 8.97 -36.18
CA GLY A 398 -20.03 8.22 -35.55
C GLY A 398 -21.39 8.32 -36.28
N ARG A 399 -21.60 9.37 -37.10
CA ARG A 399 -22.84 9.55 -37.89
C ARG A 399 -22.75 8.92 -39.29
N HIS A 400 -21.63 8.36 -39.67
CA HIS A 400 -21.45 7.81 -41.01
C HIS A 400 -22.13 6.43 -41.15
N PRO A 401 -23.08 6.24 -42.11
CA PRO A 401 -23.92 5.04 -42.21
C PRO A 401 -23.16 3.74 -42.60
N TYR A 402 -21.86 3.82 -42.83
CA TYR A 402 -21.04 2.67 -43.23
C TYR A 402 -20.32 1.95 -42.08
N GLN A 403 -20.56 2.32 -40.82
CA GLN A 403 -19.89 1.69 -39.64
C GLN A 403 -20.71 0.55 -38.99
N THR A 404 -21.54 -0.19 -39.73
CA THR A 404 -22.09 -1.49 -39.26
C THR A 404 -21.25 -2.67 -39.72
N SER A 405 -20.00 -2.50 -40.06
CA SER A 405 -19.07 -3.61 -40.27
C SER A 405 -18.00 -3.59 -39.20
N THR A 406 -18.06 -4.55 -38.29
CA THR A 406 -17.08 -4.90 -37.27
C THR A 406 -15.67 -4.79 -37.83
N VAL A 407 -15.00 -3.68 -37.66
CA VAL A 407 -13.57 -3.61 -37.76
C VAL A 407 -13.02 -4.38 -36.55
N ASN A 408 -12.62 -5.62 -36.76
CA ASN A 408 -11.76 -6.36 -35.85
C ASN A 408 -10.45 -5.56 -35.78
N ILE A 409 -10.39 -4.62 -34.84
CA ILE A 409 -9.12 -3.99 -34.44
C ILE A 409 -8.30 -5.13 -33.84
N ILE A 410 -7.20 -5.40 -34.48
CA ILE A 410 -6.19 -6.40 -34.11
C ILE A 410 -5.91 -6.23 -32.61
N ASP A 411 -6.32 -7.23 -31.82
CA ASP A 411 -6.00 -7.34 -30.41
C ASP A 411 -4.46 -7.48 -30.27
N PRO A 412 -3.74 -6.47 -29.76
CA PRO A 412 -2.29 -6.55 -29.64
C PRO A 412 -1.81 -7.67 -28.70
N ALA A 413 -2.71 -8.21 -27.87
CA ALA A 413 -2.40 -9.34 -26.98
C ALA A 413 -2.28 -10.69 -27.73
N ARG A 414 -2.82 -10.82 -28.96
CA ARG A 414 -2.70 -12.04 -29.77
C ARG A 414 -1.43 -12.13 -30.60
N SER A 415 -0.66 -11.07 -30.73
CA SER A 415 0.60 -11.08 -31.51
C SER A 415 1.80 -11.65 -30.72
N ALA A 416 1.68 -11.86 -29.41
CA ALA A 416 2.78 -12.35 -28.57
C ALA A 416 2.80 -13.88 -28.34
N LEU A 417 1.84 -14.62 -28.89
CA LEU A 417 1.75 -16.09 -28.72
C LEU A 417 1.75 -16.80 -30.08
N ARG A 418 2.87 -16.75 -30.79
CA ARG A 418 3.23 -17.78 -31.78
C ARG A 418 4.56 -18.40 -31.32
N PRO A 419 4.56 -19.65 -30.79
CA PRO A 419 5.80 -20.40 -30.65
C PRO A 419 6.31 -20.76 -32.02
N ALA A 420 7.60 -20.60 -32.24
CA ALA A 420 8.35 -21.05 -33.41
C ALA A 420 8.23 -22.56 -33.54
N ALA A 421 7.37 -23.00 -34.45
CA ALA A 421 7.31 -24.36 -34.95
C ALA A 421 7.47 -24.31 -36.47
N LEU A 422 8.71 -24.16 -36.92
CA LEU A 422 9.13 -24.49 -38.28
C LEU A 422 10.65 -24.69 -38.30
N ASN A 423 11.07 -25.90 -37.96
CA ASN A 423 12.33 -26.48 -38.44
C ASN A 423 12.37 -27.99 -38.09
N SER A 424 11.62 -28.78 -38.81
CA SER A 424 11.88 -30.24 -38.91
C SER A 424 11.32 -30.80 -40.19
N GLN A 425 11.88 -30.39 -41.32
CA GLN A 425 11.79 -31.10 -42.60
C GLN A 425 12.91 -30.61 -43.51
N LEU A 426 14.12 -31.06 -43.25
CA LEU A 426 15.22 -31.13 -44.22
C LEU A 426 16.32 -32.02 -43.62
N ASP A 427 15.98 -33.30 -43.50
CA ASP A 427 16.97 -34.38 -43.46
C ASP A 427 16.27 -35.68 -43.78
N ARG A 428 16.05 -35.89 -45.08
CA ARG A 428 15.91 -37.19 -45.78
C ARG A 428 15.78 -36.97 -47.26
N ALA A 429 16.93 -36.85 -47.94
CA ALA A 429 17.18 -37.41 -49.27
C ALA A 429 18.67 -37.22 -49.57
#